data_2cc54d83b3cc3c19b56d30c8fed3c6dc
#
_entry.id   2cc54d83b3cc3c19b56d30c8fed3c6dc
#
_cell.length_a   1.000
_cell.length_b   1.000
_cell.length_c   1.000
_cell.angle_alpha   90.00
_cell.angle_beta   90.00
_cell.angle_gamma   90.00
#
_symmetry.space_group_name_H-M   'P 1'
#
loop_
_entity.id
_entity.type
_entity.pdbx_description
1 polymer ?
#
loop_
_entity_poly.entity_id
_entity_poly.type
_entity_poly.pdbx_seq_one_letter_code
_entity_poly.pdbx_strand_id
1 'polypeptide(L)'
;MNNGNREYKSDVFSMLMEDKVNALSVYNVLNGTNYTNPNDLEICTLDKGVSLTIRNDAAFVVDASLSIYEHQSTVCPNMPVRNLVYYTTIISKFIKNKNIYGRSLVKIPVPKFVVFYNGDEDQPEEYYMKLSDAFEKKTDKPELELVCKVYNINFGKNKQLLDKCTVIKHYMIFVDYVRLYHKEQELEDLERAINYNVPYKVDTTRERDCLKC
;
A
#
# COMPACT_ATOMS: atom_id res chain seq x y z
N MET A 1 -21.17 3.64 -13.14
CA MET A 1 -20.36 2.93 -12.12
C MET A 1 -19.60 3.98 -11.33
N ASN A 2 -19.88 4.08 -10.03
CA ASN A 2 -19.51 5.21 -9.18
C ASN A 2 -17.99 5.28 -8.96
N ASN A 3 -17.30 6.27 -9.54
CA ASN A 3 -15.87 6.56 -9.30
C ASN A 3 -15.60 6.93 -7.83
N GLY A 4 -16.57 7.52 -7.12
CA GLY A 4 -16.42 7.91 -5.71
C GLY A 4 -16.12 6.76 -4.75
N ASN A 5 -16.54 5.53 -5.08
CA ASN A 5 -16.37 4.36 -4.19
C ASN A 5 -14.96 3.74 -4.21
N ARG A 6 -14.07 4.16 -5.10
CA ARG A 6 -12.69 3.64 -5.20
C ARG A 6 -11.66 4.59 -4.58
N GLU A 7 -11.91 5.89 -4.63
CA GLU A 7 -10.94 6.91 -4.18
C GLU A 7 -10.80 6.90 -2.65
N TYR A 8 -11.89 6.76 -1.87
CA TYR A 8 -11.81 6.83 -0.42
C TYR A 8 -10.92 5.73 0.19
N LYS A 9 -10.88 4.52 -0.40
CA LYS A 9 -10.03 3.42 0.13
C LYS A 9 -8.55 3.78 0.03
N SER A 10 -8.13 4.29 -1.13
CA SER A 10 -6.76 4.74 -1.35
C SER A 10 -6.44 5.95 -0.47
N ASP A 11 -7.37 6.90 -0.33
CA ASP A 11 -7.17 8.08 0.51
C ASP A 11 -7.02 7.72 2.00
N VAL A 12 -7.89 6.83 2.52
CA VAL A 12 -7.76 6.35 3.91
C VAL A 12 -6.46 5.56 4.11
N PHE A 13 -6.07 4.71 3.16
CA PHE A 13 -4.81 3.99 3.23
C PHE A 13 -3.62 4.97 3.25
N SER A 14 -3.62 5.98 2.38
CA SER A 14 -2.58 7.02 2.35
C SER A 14 -2.51 7.78 3.68
N MET A 15 -3.65 8.21 4.23
CA MET A 15 -3.73 8.87 5.55
C MET A 15 -3.13 8.01 6.67
N LEU A 16 -3.43 6.70 6.69
CA LEU A 16 -2.86 5.79 7.67
C LEU A 16 -1.34 5.67 7.54
N MET A 17 -0.83 5.70 6.31
CA MET A 17 0.61 5.57 6.02
C MET A 17 1.37 6.89 6.16
N GLU A 18 0.71 8.05 6.19
CA GLU A 18 1.30 9.35 6.53
C GLU A 18 1.69 9.43 8.01
N ASP A 19 1.00 8.70 8.88
CA ASP A 19 1.41 8.54 10.27
C ASP A 19 2.65 7.63 10.34
N LYS A 20 3.77 8.20 10.78
CA LYS A 20 5.05 7.49 10.87
C LYS A 20 5.03 6.29 11.82
N VAL A 21 4.21 6.32 12.87
CA VAL A 21 4.06 5.20 13.81
C VAL A 21 3.39 4.04 13.10
N ASN A 22 2.31 4.31 12.37
CA ASN A 22 1.60 3.33 11.58
C ASN A 22 2.49 2.75 10.47
N ALA A 23 3.13 3.62 9.67
CA ALA A 23 4.02 3.21 8.58
C ALA A 23 5.18 2.33 9.09
N LEU A 24 5.80 2.71 10.22
CA LEU A 24 6.87 1.95 10.84
C LEU A 24 6.38 0.60 11.38
N SER A 25 5.18 0.54 11.95
CA SER A 25 4.57 -0.70 12.41
C SER A 25 4.36 -1.68 11.25
N VAL A 26 3.79 -1.21 10.13
CA VAL A 26 3.62 -2.01 8.91
C VAL A 26 4.96 -2.46 8.35
N TYR A 27 5.95 -1.55 8.29
CA TYR A 27 7.30 -1.86 7.84
C TYR A 27 7.94 -2.99 8.66
N ASN A 28 7.86 -2.89 9.99
CA ASN A 28 8.43 -3.88 10.89
C ASN A 28 7.84 -5.28 10.66
N VAL A 29 6.52 -5.37 10.53
CA VAL A 29 5.84 -6.66 10.31
C VAL A 29 6.25 -7.27 8.97
N LEU A 30 6.28 -6.47 7.89
CA LEU A 30 6.62 -6.96 6.54
C LEU A 30 8.09 -7.34 6.37
N ASN A 31 8.98 -6.75 7.18
CA ASN A 31 10.42 -6.96 7.09
C ASN A 31 11.00 -7.81 8.22
N GLY A 32 10.18 -8.19 9.22
CA GLY A 32 10.65 -8.92 10.40
C GLY A 32 11.63 -8.09 11.23
N THR A 33 11.46 -6.76 11.24
CA THR A 33 12.30 -5.81 11.99
C THR A 33 11.57 -5.29 13.22
N ASN A 34 12.27 -4.53 14.08
CA ASN A 34 11.70 -3.99 15.31
C ASN A 34 12.22 -2.56 15.59
N TYR A 35 12.10 -1.68 14.60
CA TYR A 35 12.41 -0.26 14.81
C TYR A 35 11.35 0.38 15.70
N THR A 36 11.79 1.17 16.69
CA THR A 36 10.89 1.76 17.70
C THR A 36 10.75 3.26 17.58
N ASN A 37 11.69 3.94 16.91
CA ASN A 37 11.67 5.39 16.77
C ASN A 37 11.05 5.79 15.43
N PRO A 38 9.85 6.41 15.40
CA PRO A 38 9.21 6.85 14.16
C PRO A 38 10.02 7.89 13.37
N ASN A 39 10.98 8.58 14.01
CA ASN A 39 11.84 9.54 13.33
C ASN A 39 12.90 8.88 12.45
N ASP A 40 13.13 7.58 12.60
CA ASP A 40 14.01 6.82 11.69
C ASP A 40 13.35 6.59 10.31
N LEU A 41 12.05 6.93 10.18
CA LEU A 41 11.29 6.84 8.96
C LEU A 41 11.20 8.23 8.29
N GLU A 42 11.66 8.31 7.03
CA GLU A 42 11.53 9.49 6.17
C GLU A 42 10.45 9.25 5.11
N ILE A 43 9.39 10.07 5.13
CA ILE A 43 8.30 9.99 4.14
C ILE A 43 8.78 10.65 2.84
N CYS A 44 8.58 9.95 1.72
CA CYS A 44 8.91 10.42 0.37
C CYS A 44 7.78 10.15 -0.66
N THR A 45 6.55 10.04 -0.17
CA THR A 45 5.34 9.88 -0.98
C THR A 45 5.25 10.98 -2.07
N LEU A 46 4.77 10.60 -3.25
CA LEU A 46 4.58 11.52 -4.37
C LEU A 46 3.18 12.15 -4.29
N ASP A 47 3.14 13.44 -3.96
CA ASP A 47 1.92 14.22 -3.87
C ASP A 47 1.42 14.71 -5.23
N LYS A 48 0.12 15.03 -5.31
CA LYS A 48 -0.54 15.58 -6.50
C LYS A 48 0.06 16.92 -7.01
N GLY A 49 0.93 17.57 -6.21
CA GLY A 49 1.43 18.92 -6.52
C GLY A 49 2.58 19.01 -7.53
N VAL A 50 3.26 17.90 -7.86
CA VAL A 50 4.47 17.93 -8.72
C VAL A 50 4.17 17.42 -10.14
N SER A 51 3.18 16.56 -10.29
CA SER A 51 2.67 16.09 -11.58
C SER A 51 1.20 15.72 -11.42
N LEU A 52 0.34 16.20 -12.31
CA LEU A 52 -1.08 15.90 -12.30
C LEU A 52 -1.41 14.40 -12.51
N THR A 53 -0.42 13.58 -12.85
CA THR A 53 -0.60 12.19 -13.28
C THR A 53 0.14 11.15 -12.44
N ILE A 54 1.13 11.54 -11.63
CA ILE A 54 1.95 10.59 -10.88
C ILE A 54 1.68 10.76 -9.38
N ARG A 55 0.97 9.81 -8.81
CA ARG A 55 0.69 9.71 -7.37
C ARG A 55 0.89 8.26 -6.94
N ASN A 56 1.52 8.06 -5.78
CA ASN A 56 1.53 6.77 -5.09
C ASN A 56 0.87 6.90 -3.72
N ASP A 57 0.38 5.79 -3.14
CA ASP A 57 -0.34 5.84 -1.88
C ASP A 57 0.58 6.08 -0.70
N ALA A 58 1.73 5.40 -0.64
CA ALA A 58 2.75 5.64 0.38
C ALA A 58 4.16 5.29 -0.12
N ALA A 59 5.13 6.12 0.22
CA ALA A 59 6.55 5.82 0.05
C ALA A 59 7.37 6.40 1.19
N PHE A 60 8.30 5.62 1.73
CA PHE A 60 9.17 6.03 2.82
C PHE A 60 10.47 5.24 2.85
N VAL A 61 11.48 5.82 3.49
CA VAL A 61 12.80 5.21 3.70
C VAL A 61 12.99 4.90 5.18
N VAL A 62 13.44 3.68 5.47
CA VAL A 62 13.91 3.25 6.78
C VAL A 62 15.21 2.50 6.55
N ASP A 63 16.29 2.89 7.24
CA ASP A 63 17.61 2.23 7.20
C ASP A 63 18.07 1.87 5.78
N ALA A 64 18.11 2.89 4.89
CA ALA A 64 18.47 2.74 3.47
C ALA A 64 17.59 1.74 2.68
N SER A 65 16.39 1.44 3.13
CA SER A 65 15.37 0.66 2.42
C SER A 65 14.21 1.58 2.02
N LEU A 66 13.97 1.75 0.71
CA LEU A 66 12.85 2.51 0.16
C LEU A 66 11.66 1.57 -0.02
N SER A 67 10.62 1.73 0.78
CA SER A 67 9.37 1.01 0.64
C SER A 67 8.35 1.84 -0.12
N ILE A 68 7.73 1.26 -1.16
CA ILE A 68 6.61 1.83 -1.89
C ILE A 68 5.43 0.89 -1.69
N TYR A 69 4.38 1.38 -1.01
CA TYR A 69 3.17 0.65 -0.69
C TYR A 69 2.00 1.24 -1.45
N GLU A 70 1.24 0.36 -2.10
CA GLU A 70 0.07 0.71 -2.88
C GLU A 70 -1.15 -0.08 -2.39
N HIS A 71 -2.28 0.57 -2.31
CA HIS A 71 -3.57 -0.08 -2.11
C HIS A 71 -4.27 -0.29 -3.46
N GLN A 72 -4.85 -1.47 -3.69
CA GLN A 72 -5.61 -1.77 -4.90
C GLN A 72 -6.95 -2.43 -4.57
N SER A 73 -8.04 -1.80 -5.02
CA SER A 73 -9.40 -2.36 -4.95
C SER A 73 -9.82 -3.13 -6.21
N THR A 74 -8.94 -3.21 -7.20
CA THR A 74 -9.11 -4.00 -8.43
C THR A 74 -7.80 -4.63 -8.79
N VAL A 75 -7.83 -5.77 -9.46
CA VAL A 75 -6.60 -6.38 -10.00
C VAL A 75 -6.02 -5.47 -11.08
N CYS A 76 -4.81 -4.98 -10.87
CA CYS A 76 -4.13 -4.08 -11.80
C CYS A 76 -2.82 -4.71 -12.28
N PRO A 77 -2.77 -5.29 -13.49
CA PRO A 77 -1.56 -5.96 -14.01
C PRO A 77 -0.41 -4.97 -14.26
N ASN A 78 -0.71 -3.67 -14.33
CA ASN A 78 0.29 -2.62 -14.60
C ASN A 78 1.03 -2.13 -13.34
N MET A 79 0.82 -2.77 -12.17
CA MET A 79 1.48 -2.35 -10.93
C MET A 79 3.01 -2.32 -11.02
N PRO A 80 3.70 -3.29 -11.64
CA PRO A 80 5.15 -3.20 -11.78
C PRO A 80 5.59 -1.99 -12.62
N VAL A 81 4.87 -1.67 -13.70
CA VAL A 81 5.16 -0.48 -14.53
C VAL A 81 4.93 0.82 -13.75
N ARG A 82 3.82 0.92 -13.00
CA ARG A 82 3.54 2.07 -12.13
C ARG A 82 4.63 2.25 -11.08
N ASN A 83 5.00 1.16 -10.40
CA ASN A 83 6.05 1.20 -9.38
C ASN A 83 7.43 1.57 -9.95
N LEU A 84 7.74 1.18 -11.19
CA LEU A 84 8.96 1.64 -11.87
C LEU A 84 8.96 3.17 -12.01
N VAL A 85 7.83 3.75 -12.45
CA VAL A 85 7.68 5.21 -12.59
C VAL A 85 7.80 5.91 -11.24
N TYR A 86 7.16 5.39 -10.19
CA TYR A 86 7.25 5.95 -8.83
C TYR A 86 8.68 5.90 -8.31
N TYR A 87 9.30 4.73 -8.40
CA TYR A 87 10.67 4.51 -7.97
C TYR A 87 11.64 5.47 -8.66
N THR A 88 11.61 5.57 -9.97
CA THR A 88 12.51 6.46 -10.73
C THR A 88 12.30 7.92 -10.36
N THR A 89 11.05 8.35 -10.14
CA THR A 89 10.72 9.70 -9.72
C THR A 89 11.27 10.02 -8.33
N ILE A 90 11.11 9.09 -7.37
CA ILE A 90 11.65 9.24 -6.01
C ILE A 90 13.17 9.24 -6.03
N ILE A 91 13.80 8.28 -6.71
CA ILE A 91 15.27 8.18 -6.80
C ILE A 91 15.87 9.41 -7.47
N SER A 92 15.21 9.99 -8.45
CA SER A 92 15.66 11.24 -9.09
C SER A 92 15.81 12.39 -8.07
N LYS A 93 14.92 12.45 -7.07
CA LYS A 93 15.06 13.43 -5.96
C LYS A 93 16.27 13.11 -5.08
N PHE A 94 16.51 11.82 -4.74
CA PHE A 94 17.65 11.38 -3.92
C PHE A 94 19.01 11.66 -4.58
N ILE A 95 19.09 11.59 -5.91
CA ILE A 95 20.36 11.79 -6.64
C ILE A 95 20.54 13.20 -7.17
N LYS A 96 19.55 14.08 -7.04
CA LYS A 96 19.55 15.45 -7.60
C LYS A 96 20.85 16.24 -7.35
N ASN A 97 21.41 16.10 -6.15
CA ASN A 97 22.62 16.81 -5.73
C ASN A 97 23.87 15.91 -5.71
N LYS A 98 23.80 14.72 -6.33
CA LYS A 98 24.90 13.76 -6.39
C LYS A 98 25.51 13.75 -7.78
N ASN A 99 26.85 13.67 -7.87
CA ASN A 99 27.53 13.57 -9.15
C ASN A 99 27.51 12.13 -9.66
N ILE A 100 26.45 11.76 -10.39
CA ILE A 100 26.27 10.41 -10.97
C ILE A 100 27.24 10.14 -12.13
N TYR A 101 27.91 11.15 -12.67
CA TYR A 101 28.92 11.05 -13.73
C TYR A 101 30.35 11.01 -13.17
N GLY A 102 30.48 11.11 -11.85
CA GLY A 102 31.76 11.03 -11.16
C GLY A 102 32.30 9.59 -11.08
N ARG A 103 33.52 9.46 -10.57
CA ARG A 103 34.18 8.15 -10.39
C ARG A 103 33.72 7.40 -9.15
N SER A 104 33.06 8.09 -8.21
CA SER A 104 32.58 7.50 -6.96
C SER A 104 31.19 6.89 -7.15
N LEU A 105 30.99 5.66 -6.65
CA LEU A 105 29.68 5.00 -6.67
C LEU A 105 28.67 5.79 -5.85
N VAL A 106 27.56 6.17 -6.46
CA VAL A 106 26.41 6.76 -5.81
C VAL A 106 25.51 5.65 -5.27
N LYS A 107 25.43 5.54 -3.95
CA LYS A 107 24.52 4.56 -3.30
C LYS A 107 23.11 5.13 -3.24
N ILE A 108 22.13 4.26 -3.48
CA ILE A 108 20.69 4.53 -3.41
C ILE A 108 20.01 3.52 -2.49
N PRO A 109 18.85 3.84 -1.89
CA PRO A 109 18.12 2.92 -1.04
C PRO A 109 17.68 1.65 -1.79
N VAL A 110 17.64 0.52 -1.08
CA VAL A 110 17.14 -0.74 -1.64
C VAL A 110 15.62 -0.65 -1.81
N PRO A 111 15.06 -0.83 -3.01
CA PRO A 111 13.62 -0.72 -3.22
C PRO A 111 12.86 -1.96 -2.75
N LYS A 112 11.68 -1.74 -2.18
CA LYS A 112 10.65 -2.75 -1.91
C LYS A 112 9.30 -2.27 -2.42
N PHE A 113 8.59 -3.14 -3.14
CA PHE A 113 7.30 -2.84 -3.74
C PHE A 113 6.25 -3.79 -3.18
N VAL A 114 5.27 -3.24 -2.48
CA VAL A 114 4.19 -3.99 -1.86
C VAL A 114 2.84 -3.45 -2.31
N VAL A 115 1.95 -4.35 -2.66
CA VAL A 115 0.57 -4.03 -3.03
C VAL A 115 -0.35 -4.71 -2.02
N PHE A 116 -1.20 -3.94 -1.37
CA PHE A 116 -2.27 -4.44 -0.52
C PHE A 116 -3.56 -4.51 -1.35
N TYR A 117 -3.93 -5.71 -1.74
CA TYR A 117 -5.15 -5.94 -2.49
C TYR A 117 -6.35 -6.12 -1.56
N ASN A 118 -7.37 -5.33 -1.80
CA ASN A 118 -8.65 -5.41 -1.11
C ASN A 118 -9.79 -5.18 -2.12
N GLY A 119 -9.87 -6.03 -3.14
CA GLY A 119 -10.89 -6.00 -4.17
C GLY A 119 -11.91 -7.14 -4.02
N ASP A 120 -12.91 -7.15 -4.91
CA ASP A 120 -14.01 -8.12 -4.87
C ASP A 120 -13.69 -9.40 -5.67
N GLU A 121 -12.65 -9.36 -6.52
CA GLU A 121 -12.21 -10.55 -7.26
C GLU A 121 -11.46 -11.50 -6.32
N ASP A 122 -11.74 -12.80 -6.38
CA ASP A 122 -10.99 -13.79 -5.60
C ASP A 122 -9.55 -13.87 -6.11
N GLN A 123 -8.63 -13.63 -5.20
CA GLN A 123 -7.20 -13.66 -5.45
C GLN A 123 -6.49 -14.52 -4.41
N PRO A 124 -5.34 -15.13 -4.74
CA PRO A 124 -4.50 -15.82 -3.76
C PRO A 124 -4.17 -14.93 -2.56
N GLU A 125 -3.83 -15.52 -1.43
CA GLU A 125 -3.41 -14.75 -0.25
C GLU A 125 -2.19 -13.90 -0.54
N GLU A 126 -1.19 -14.48 -1.24
CA GLU A 126 0.02 -13.79 -1.65
C GLU A 126 0.40 -14.21 -3.08
N TYR A 127 0.88 -13.24 -3.87
CA TYR A 127 1.47 -13.52 -5.19
C TYR A 127 2.46 -12.42 -5.58
N TYR A 128 3.16 -12.65 -6.68
CA TYR A 128 4.15 -11.72 -7.22
C TYR A 128 3.74 -11.26 -8.62
N MET A 129 3.97 -10.00 -8.90
CA MET A 129 3.84 -9.40 -10.22
C MET A 129 5.21 -8.93 -10.67
N LYS A 130 5.58 -9.21 -11.91
CA LYS A 130 6.90 -8.92 -12.47
C LYS A 130 6.82 -7.88 -13.58
N LEU A 131 7.81 -7.01 -13.65
CA LEU A 131 7.90 -6.02 -14.72
C LEU A 131 8.09 -6.70 -16.09
N SER A 132 8.81 -7.80 -16.14
CA SER A 132 9.04 -8.58 -17.36
C SER A 132 7.76 -9.15 -17.99
N ASP A 133 6.67 -9.28 -17.19
CA ASP A 133 5.37 -9.70 -17.74
C ASP A 133 4.73 -8.63 -18.65
N ALA A 134 5.16 -7.36 -18.51
CA ALA A 134 4.71 -6.24 -19.33
C ALA A 134 5.56 -6.01 -20.59
N PHE A 135 6.63 -6.77 -20.78
CA PHE A 135 7.47 -6.60 -21.97
C PHE A 135 6.77 -7.16 -23.22
N GLU A 136 6.78 -6.40 -24.30
CA GLU A 136 6.20 -6.82 -25.59
C GLU A 136 6.81 -8.14 -26.09
N LYS A 137 8.10 -8.35 -25.83
CA LYS A 137 8.82 -9.58 -26.13
C LYS A 137 9.20 -10.29 -24.85
N LYS A 138 8.74 -11.54 -24.70
CA LYS A 138 9.11 -12.38 -23.55
C LYS A 138 10.61 -12.69 -23.56
N THR A 139 11.19 -12.68 -22.37
CA THR A 139 12.61 -13.04 -22.13
C THR A 139 12.72 -13.75 -20.79
N ASP A 140 13.52 -14.82 -20.74
CA ASP A 140 13.82 -15.56 -19.51
C ASP A 140 14.93 -14.88 -18.67
N LYS A 141 15.63 -13.90 -19.28
CA LYS A 141 16.73 -13.17 -18.65
C LYS A 141 16.55 -11.66 -18.88
N PRO A 142 15.61 -11.02 -18.20
CA PRO A 142 15.46 -9.57 -18.29
C PRO A 142 16.66 -8.89 -17.64
N GLU A 143 17.24 -7.89 -18.31
CA GLU A 143 18.29 -7.05 -17.71
C GLU A 143 17.74 -6.01 -16.73
N LEU A 144 16.44 -5.73 -16.81
CA LEU A 144 15.69 -4.94 -15.85
C LEU A 144 14.52 -5.75 -15.32
N GLU A 145 14.50 -6.01 -14.03
CA GLU A 145 13.37 -6.63 -13.36
C GLU A 145 12.94 -5.85 -12.12
N LEU A 146 11.64 -5.73 -11.93
CA LEU A 146 11.01 -5.19 -10.74
C LEU A 146 9.92 -6.18 -10.32
N VAL A 147 9.92 -6.54 -9.06
CA VAL A 147 8.95 -7.50 -8.51
C VAL A 147 8.12 -6.83 -7.45
N CYS A 148 6.79 -6.81 -7.62
CA CYS A 148 5.85 -6.38 -6.60
C CYS A 148 5.32 -7.60 -5.85
N LYS A 149 5.36 -7.57 -4.53
CA LYS A 149 4.67 -8.56 -3.70
C LYS A 149 3.27 -8.07 -3.39
N VAL A 150 2.27 -8.87 -3.70
CA VAL A 150 0.87 -8.58 -3.44
C VAL A 150 0.40 -9.37 -2.22
N TYR A 151 -0.23 -8.68 -1.28
CA TYR A 151 -0.93 -9.27 -0.13
C TYR A 151 -2.42 -9.04 -0.27
N ASN A 152 -3.19 -10.12 -0.36
CA ASN A 152 -4.66 -10.06 -0.31
C ASN A 152 -5.09 -9.84 1.14
N ILE A 153 -5.56 -8.64 1.45
CA ILE A 153 -5.98 -8.25 2.80
C ILE A 153 -7.51 -8.26 2.97
N ASN A 154 -8.22 -9.02 2.15
CA ASN A 154 -9.64 -9.26 2.37
C ASN A 154 -9.86 -10.12 3.62
N PHE A 155 -11.08 -10.02 4.18
CA PHE A 155 -11.47 -10.84 5.32
C PHE A 155 -11.24 -12.33 5.04
N GLY A 156 -10.66 -13.05 6.01
CA GLY A 156 -10.33 -14.47 5.88
C GLY A 156 -9.04 -14.78 5.12
N LYS A 157 -8.39 -13.79 4.50
CA LYS A 157 -7.08 -13.94 3.82
C LYS A 157 -5.95 -13.41 4.69
N ASN A 158 -4.72 -13.91 4.47
CA ASN A 158 -3.49 -13.45 5.15
C ASN A 158 -3.62 -13.29 6.68
N LYS A 159 -4.27 -14.23 7.34
CA LYS A 159 -4.53 -14.16 8.79
C LYS A 159 -3.26 -13.89 9.59
N GLN A 160 -2.14 -14.56 9.26
CA GLN A 160 -0.87 -14.38 9.98
C GLN A 160 -0.33 -12.94 9.86
N LEU A 161 -0.47 -12.31 8.71
CA LEU A 161 -0.09 -10.92 8.50
C LEU A 161 -0.99 -9.98 9.32
N LEU A 162 -2.30 -10.18 9.22
CA LEU A 162 -3.30 -9.33 9.89
C LEU A 162 -3.21 -9.43 11.42
N ASP A 163 -2.95 -10.60 11.97
CA ASP A 163 -2.77 -10.79 13.42
C ASP A 163 -1.52 -10.08 13.96
N LYS A 164 -0.47 -9.93 13.12
CA LYS A 164 0.77 -9.22 13.49
C LYS A 164 0.71 -7.73 13.18
N CYS A 165 -0.10 -7.30 12.20
CA CYS A 165 -0.19 -5.93 11.73
C CYS A 165 -1.54 -5.31 12.05
N THR A 166 -1.67 -4.75 13.25
CA THR A 166 -2.91 -4.12 13.74
C THR A 166 -3.41 -3.01 12.80
N VAL A 167 -2.51 -2.22 12.22
CA VAL A 167 -2.86 -1.12 11.32
C VAL A 167 -3.57 -1.65 10.07
N ILE A 168 -3.00 -2.65 9.39
CA ILE A 168 -3.61 -3.25 8.19
C ILE A 168 -4.89 -4.01 8.56
N LYS A 169 -4.92 -4.67 9.72
CA LYS A 169 -6.14 -5.34 10.22
C LYS A 169 -7.29 -4.35 10.42
N HIS A 170 -7.05 -3.23 11.07
CA HIS A 170 -8.08 -2.20 11.25
C HIS A 170 -8.52 -1.58 9.93
N TYR A 171 -7.58 -1.36 9.01
CA TYR A 171 -7.91 -0.89 7.67
C TYR A 171 -8.82 -1.89 6.93
N MET A 172 -8.50 -3.19 6.97
CA MET A 172 -9.33 -4.26 6.39
C MET A 172 -10.75 -4.24 6.98
N ILE A 173 -10.87 -4.21 8.32
CA ILE A 173 -12.16 -4.17 9.01
C ILE A 173 -12.96 -2.93 8.59
N PHE A 174 -12.31 -1.76 8.51
CA PHE A 174 -12.93 -0.53 8.05
C PHE A 174 -13.51 -0.68 6.63
N VAL A 175 -12.73 -1.23 5.69
CA VAL A 175 -13.18 -1.42 4.31
C VAL A 175 -14.35 -2.40 4.23
N ASP A 176 -14.31 -3.51 4.99
CA ASP A 176 -15.40 -4.48 5.02
C ASP A 176 -16.67 -3.86 5.61
N TYR A 177 -16.53 -3.08 6.69
CA TYR A 177 -17.64 -2.35 7.30
C TYR A 177 -18.32 -1.40 6.30
N VAL A 178 -17.50 -0.62 5.59
CA VAL A 178 -18.01 0.29 4.55
C VAL A 178 -18.69 -0.48 3.42
N ARG A 179 -18.18 -1.65 3.02
CA ARG A 179 -18.83 -2.50 2.01
C ARG A 179 -20.20 -3.02 2.47
N LEU A 180 -20.32 -3.44 3.72
CA LEU A 180 -21.59 -3.91 4.29
C LEU A 180 -22.62 -2.78 4.30
N TYR A 181 -22.21 -1.58 4.73
CA TYR A 181 -23.10 -0.40 4.73
C TYR A 181 -23.55 -0.02 3.32
N HIS A 182 -22.67 -0.08 2.31
CA HIS A 182 -23.05 0.18 0.93
C HIS A 182 -24.04 -0.82 0.35
N LYS A 183 -24.07 -2.04 0.87
CA LYS A 183 -25.08 -3.04 0.46
C LYS A 183 -26.44 -2.81 1.11
N GLU A 184 -26.46 -2.15 2.24
CA GLU A 184 -27.66 -2.03 3.08
C GLU A 184 -28.31 -0.65 3.04
N GLN A 185 -27.57 0.44 2.68
CA GLN A 185 -28.07 1.82 2.76
C GLN A 185 -27.54 2.75 1.69
N GLU A 186 -28.22 3.86 1.44
CA GLU A 186 -27.89 4.89 0.45
C GLU A 186 -26.69 5.77 0.83
N LEU A 187 -26.18 6.53 -0.12
CA LEU A 187 -24.94 7.35 -0.06
C LEU A 187 -24.84 8.29 1.16
N GLU A 188 -25.96 8.75 1.70
CA GLU A 188 -26.02 9.63 2.88
C GLU A 188 -25.48 8.97 4.15
N ASP A 189 -25.59 7.65 4.28
CA ASP A 189 -25.07 6.94 5.43
C ASP A 189 -23.55 6.74 5.37
N LEU A 190 -22.99 6.78 4.17
CA LEU A 190 -21.53 6.76 3.98
C LEU A 190 -20.88 8.06 4.45
N GLU A 191 -21.47 9.21 4.10
CA GLU A 191 -21.02 10.51 4.58
C GLU A 191 -21.09 10.59 6.11
N ARG A 192 -22.10 9.97 6.71
CA ARG A 192 -22.16 9.84 8.18
C ARG A 192 -21.06 8.96 8.75
N ALA A 193 -20.75 7.83 8.12
CA ALA A 193 -19.69 6.92 8.59
C ALA A 193 -18.29 7.55 8.47
N ILE A 194 -18.07 8.40 7.47
CA ILE A 194 -16.81 9.14 7.25
C ILE A 194 -16.72 10.35 8.20
N ASN A 195 -17.83 11.08 8.42
CA ASN A 195 -17.88 12.28 9.26
C ASN A 195 -17.96 11.95 10.77
N TYR A 196 -18.49 10.80 11.14
CA TYR A 196 -18.24 10.26 12.46
C TYR A 196 -16.81 9.72 12.43
N ASN A 197 -15.88 10.48 13.03
CA ASN A 197 -14.59 9.93 13.49
C ASN A 197 -14.88 8.57 14.09
N VAL A 198 -14.80 7.50 13.29
CA VAL A 198 -14.95 6.15 13.79
C VAL A 198 -13.84 6.02 14.82
N PRO A 199 -14.14 6.17 16.12
CA PRO A 199 -13.10 5.98 17.10
C PRO A 199 -12.62 4.56 16.86
N TYR A 200 -11.33 4.33 16.84
CA TYR A 200 -10.63 3.05 16.69
C TYR A 200 -11.04 2.01 17.77
N LYS A 201 -12.23 2.13 18.29
CA LYS A 201 -12.89 1.15 19.16
C LYS A 201 -13.83 0.33 18.30
N VAL A 202 -13.26 -0.68 17.63
CA VAL A 202 -14.06 -1.77 17.07
C VAL A 202 -14.84 -2.39 18.24
N ASP A 203 -16.14 -2.39 18.14
CA ASP A 203 -16.98 -3.17 19.05
C ASP A 203 -16.68 -4.66 18.81
N THR A 204 -15.83 -5.22 19.68
CA THR A 204 -15.40 -6.62 19.64
C THR A 204 -16.56 -7.62 19.80
N THR A 205 -17.77 -7.16 20.07
CA THR A 205 -18.96 -8.04 20.16
C THR A 205 -19.41 -8.53 18.79
N ARG A 206 -19.16 -7.79 17.69
CA ARG A 206 -19.50 -8.24 16.34
C ARG A 206 -18.43 -9.13 15.69
N GLU A 207 -17.18 -9.14 16.19
CA GLU A 207 -16.20 -10.16 15.77
C GLU A 207 -16.70 -11.59 16.00
N ARG A 208 -17.60 -11.80 16.97
CA ARG A 208 -18.16 -13.13 17.29
C ARG A 208 -19.25 -13.61 16.35
N ASP A 209 -19.95 -12.69 15.71
CA ASP A 209 -21.06 -13.06 14.81
C ASP A 209 -20.57 -13.31 13.38
N CYS A 210 -19.47 -12.67 12.93
CA CYS A 210 -18.84 -12.95 11.66
C CYS A 210 -18.02 -14.26 11.64
N LEU A 211 -17.70 -14.84 12.80
CA LEU A 211 -16.99 -16.11 12.93
C LEU A 211 -17.91 -17.35 12.92
N LYS A 212 -19.24 -17.17 12.77
CA LYS A 212 -20.24 -18.24 12.80
C LYS A 212 -20.94 -18.51 11.47
N CYS A 213 -20.47 -17.91 10.38
CA CYS A 213 -20.94 -18.25 9.02
C CYS A 213 -19.86 -18.94 8.21
#